data_a584eabe1d785b60ea69e81db0c8ced4
#
_entry.id   a584eabe1d785b60ea69e81db0c8ced4
#
_cell.length_a   1.000
_cell.length_b   1.000
_cell.length_c   1.000
_cell.angle_alpha   90.00
_cell.angle_beta   90.00
_cell.angle_gamma   90.00
#
_symmetry.space_group_name_H-M   'P 1'
#
loop_
_entity.id
_entity.type
_entity.pdbx_description
1 polymer ?
#
loop_
_entity_poly.entity_id
_entity_poly.type
_entity_poly.pdbx_seq_one_letter_code
_entity_poly.pdbx_strand_id
1 'polypeptide(L)'
;MKRLEGKVAIVTGAGRGIGKAVAELMAEEGASIVVNDLGSSLDGSGISKQPADEVVESIKEKGGNAVSNADSVSDFNASKQIINCALDNYGKLDILVNCAGILRDRMIFNMTEEEWDSVIEVHLKGTFNMVKHSVEQMMLNRYGRIVLCASSSGLGSSGQANYAAAKEGIVGFSRAIASEVLEYGININSVYPGGATRMTASIPQTTRDLRKELDAKKKGTDIQEMPSSEEPPEANAPENNAPKMVYLCTEPAGEITGQVFGTFGWNMSLYSPRHVTHSINKVGNWSVNELSNILPISLAKELINPVPKIEPKEKK
;
A
#
# COMPACT_ATOMS: atom_id res chain seq x y z
N MET A 1 -20.64 3.84 -20.35
CA MET A 1 -20.36 2.38 -20.45
C MET A 1 -19.61 2.00 -19.17
N LYS A 2 -20.15 1.07 -18.42
CA LYS A 2 -19.52 0.58 -17.17
C LYS A 2 -18.24 -0.19 -17.51
N ARG A 3 -17.13 0.16 -16.86
CA ARG A 3 -15.79 -0.38 -17.18
C ARG A 3 -15.51 -1.75 -16.60
N LEU A 4 -16.26 -2.16 -15.56
CA LEU A 4 -16.10 -3.42 -14.85
C LEU A 4 -17.36 -4.30 -14.92
N GLU A 5 -18.22 -4.08 -15.93
CA GLU A 5 -19.43 -4.85 -16.11
C GLU A 5 -19.14 -6.36 -16.15
N GLY A 6 -19.82 -7.13 -15.30
CA GLY A 6 -19.68 -8.57 -15.21
C GLY A 6 -18.37 -9.06 -14.55
N LYS A 7 -17.51 -8.18 -14.01
CA LYS A 7 -16.34 -8.56 -13.22
C LYS A 7 -16.73 -8.82 -11.76
N VAL A 8 -15.95 -9.65 -11.08
CA VAL A 8 -16.09 -9.95 -9.66
C VAL A 8 -14.83 -9.47 -8.94
N ALA A 9 -15.00 -8.64 -7.94
CA ALA A 9 -13.90 -8.04 -7.19
C ALA A 9 -13.97 -8.34 -5.69
N ILE A 10 -12.83 -8.57 -5.08
CA ILE A 10 -12.64 -8.54 -3.63
C ILE A 10 -11.90 -7.25 -3.29
N VAL A 11 -12.43 -6.48 -2.35
CA VAL A 11 -11.73 -5.33 -1.76
C VAL A 11 -11.58 -5.58 -0.27
N THR A 12 -10.32 -5.69 0.22
CA THR A 12 -10.04 -5.87 1.65
C THR A 12 -9.84 -4.52 2.35
N GLY A 13 -10.17 -4.43 3.64
CA GLY A 13 -10.18 -3.15 4.35
C GLY A 13 -11.23 -2.20 3.79
N ALA A 14 -12.34 -2.74 3.28
CA ALA A 14 -13.33 -2.02 2.49
C ALA A 14 -14.48 -1.42 3.30
N GLY A 15 -14.49 -1.58 4.62
CA GLY A 15 -15.54 -0.99 5.47
C GLY A 15 -15.42 0.52 5.63
N ARG A 16 -14.26 1.13 5.34
CA ARG A 16 -14.03 2.57 5.57
C ARG A 16 -12.95 3.13 4.63
N GLY A 17 -12.88 4.47 4.55
CA GLY A 17 -11.80 5.21 3.89
C GLY A 17 -11.57 4.78 2.43
N ILE A 18 -10.32 4.56 2.06
CA ILE A 18 -9.91 4.27 0.67
C ILE A 18 -10.55 2.98 0.15
N GLY A 19 -10.53 1.90 0.95
CA GLY A 19 -11.11 0.61 0.54
C GLY A 19 -12.62 0.71 0.28
N LYS A 20 -13.36 1.44 1.13
CA LYS A 20 -14.78 1.75 0.92
C LYS A 20 -15.00 2.48 -0.41
N ALA A 21 -14.27 3.58 -0.62
CA ALA A 21 -14.42 4.38 -1.85
C ALA A 21 -14.12 3.57 -3.12
N VAL A 22 -13.11 2.69 -3.07
CA VAL A 22 -12.80 1.77 -4.17
C VAL A 22 -13.93 0.77 -4.40
N ALA A 23 -14.46 0.15 -3.34
CA ALA A 23 -15.55 -0.83 -3.44
C ALA A 23 -16.82 -0.21 -4.03
N GLU A 24 -17.20 0.97 -3.56
CA GLU A 24 -18.38 1.70 -4.06
C GLU A 24 -18.20 2.08 -5.54
N LEU A 25 -17.05 2.65 -5.93
CA LEU A 25 -16.79 3.02 -7.32
C LEU A 25 -16.75 1.80 -8.26
N MET A 26 -16.13 0.68 -7.81
CA MET A 26 -16.13 -0.55 -8.60
C MET A 26 -17.54 -1.10 -8.85
N ALA A 27 -18.42 -1.00 -7.85
CA ALA A 27 -19.82 -1.38 -7.99
C ALA A 27 -20.58 -0.45 -8.96
N GLU A 28 -20.32 0.86 -8.89
CA GLU A 28 -20.86 1.85 -9.84
C GLU A 28 -20.39 1.56 -11.28
N GLU A 29 -19.16 1.08 -11.46
CA GLU A 29 -18.60 0.63 -12.73
C GLU A 29 -19.04 -0.79 -13.16
N GLY A 30 -19.94 -1.44 -12.42
CA GLY A 30 -20.62 -2.68 -12.79
C GLY A 30 -20.03 -3.97 -12.25
N ALA A 31 -19.06 -3.92 -11.36
CA ALA A 31 -18.55 -5.11 -10.72
C ALA A 31 -19.46 -5.63 -9.60
N SER A 32 -19.45 -6.95 -9.38
CA SER A 32 -19.96 -7.57 -8.16
C SER A 32 -18.87 -7.60 -7.10
N ILE A 33 -19.15 -7.16 -5.87
CA ILE A 33 -18.15 -6.86 -4.86
C ILE A 33 -18.26 -7.78 -3.65
N VAL A 34 -17.13 -8.37 -3.22
CA VAL A 34 -16.96 -8.85 -1.85
C VAL A 34 -16.30 -7.72 -1.05
N VAL A 35 -17.05 -7.14 -0.14
CA VAL A 35 -16.60 -6.11 0.79
C VAL A 35 -16.03 -6.84 2.02
N ASN A 36 -14.70 -6.99 2.07
CA ASN A 36 -14.04 -7.62 3.23
C ASN A 36 -13.52 -6.56 4.19
N ASP A 37 -13.93 -6.64 5.43
CA ASP A 37 -13.41 -5.83 6.53
C ASP A 37 -13.60 -6.56 7.86
N LEU A 38 -12.51 -6.73 8.63
CA LEU A 38 -12.58 -7.32 9.97
C LEU A 38 -13.31 -6.41 10.97
N GLY A 39 -13.45 -5.11 10.61
CA GLY A 39 -14.08 -4.09 11.45
C GLY A 39 -13.29 -3.73 12.71
N SER A 40 -12.00 -4.06 12.72
CA SER A 40 -11.11 -3.76 13.84
C SER A 40 -10.89 -2.25 14.04
N SER A 41 -10.41 -1.90 15.23
CA SER A 41 -9.83 -0.60 15.53
C SER A 41 -8.53 -0.40 14.73
N LEU A 42 -7.98 0.82 14.75
CA LEU A 42 -6.74 1.16 14.02
C LEU A 42 -5.53 0.34 14.45
N ASP A 43 -5.51 -0.08 15.71
CA ASP A 43 -4.46 -0.91 16.29
C ASP A 43 -4.63 -2.41 16.02
N GLY A 44 -5.68 -2.80 15.30
CA GLY A 44 -6.01 -4.19 14.98
C GLY A 44 -6.88 -4.89 16.01
N SER A 45 -7.28 -4.22 17.11
CA SER A 45 -8.13 -4.81 18.14
C SER A 45 -9.62 -4.84 17.75
N GLY A 46 -10.34 -5.83 18.26
CA GLY A 46 -11.78 -6.00 18.06
C GLY A 46 -12.16 -6.59 16.70
N ILE A 47 -13.39 -7.07 16.61
CA ILE A 47 -14.01 -7.61 15.39
C ILE A 47 -15.44 -7.10 15.31
N SER A 48 -15.84 -6.56 14.14
CA SER A 48 -17.21 -6.14 13.86
C SER A 48 -17.51 -6.21 12.36
N LYS A 49 -18.55 -6.94 12.00
CA LYS A 49 -19.00 -7.01 10.60
C LYS A 49 -19.71 -5.74 10.13
N GLN A 50 -20.18 -4.90 11.06
CA GLN A 50 -20.99 -3.71 10.78
C GLN A 50 -20.40 -2.79 9.70
N PRO A 51 -19.10 -2.44 9.70
CA PRO A 51 -18.57 -1.54 8.66
C PRO A 51 -18.65 -2.11 7.24
N ALA A 52 -18.48 -3.43 7.08
CA ALA A 52 -18.63 -4.08 5.78
C ALA A 52 -20.11 -4.14 5.36
N ASP A 53 -21.01 -4.45 6.28
CA ASP A 53 -22.44 -4.52 6.03
C ASP A 53 -23.01 -3.14 5.60
N GLU A 54 -22.60 -2.04 6.26
CA GLU A 54 -22.99 -0.67 5.91
C GLU A 54 -22.59 -0.31 4.46
N VAL A 55 -21.40 -0.72 4.02
CA VAL A 55 -20.93 -0.50 2.64
C VAL A 55 -21.72 -1.34 1.65
N VAL A 56 -22.03 -2.58 2.00
CA VAL A 56 -22.87 -3.46 1.17
C VAL A 56 -24.27 -2.87 0.98
N GLU A 57 -24.87 -2.35 2.06
CA GLU A 57 -26.18 -1.68 1.99
C GLU A 57 -26.12 -0.46 1.06
N SER A 58 -25.12 0.41 1.25
CA SER A 58 -24.89 1.59 0.37
C SER A 58 -24.76 1.21 -1.11
N ILE A 59 -24.00 0.14 -1.41
CA ILE A 59 -23.86 -0.35 -2.79
C ILE A 59 -25.18 -0.86 -3.35
N LYS A 60 -25.94 -1.61 -2.57
CA LYS A 60 -27.26 -2.16 -2.99
C LYS A 60 -28.30 -1.07 -3.19
N GLU A 61 -28.35 -0.06 -2.34
CA GLU A 61 -29.23 1.10 -2.48
C GLU A 61 -28.99 1.87 -3.78
N LYS A 62 -27.75 1.89 -4.27
CA LYS A 62 -27.36 2.46 -5.57
C LYS A 62 -27.57 1.49 -6.75
N GLY A 63 -28.15 0.32 -6.52
CA GLY A 63 -28.42 -0.71 -7.55
C GLY A 63 -27.22 -1.57 -7.93
N GLY A 64 -26.13 -1.54 -7.15
CA GLY A 64 -24.96 -2.41 -7.30
C GLY A 64 -25.18 -3.78 -6.64
N ASN A 65 -24.20 -4.67 -6.82
CA ASN A 65 -24.21 -6.02 -6.27
C ASN A 65 -23.03 -6.23 -5.32
N ALA A 66 -23.29 -6.52 -4.05
CA ALA A 66 -22.26 -6.72 -3.06
C ALA A 66 -22.65 -7.71 -1.96
N VAL A 67 -21.65 -8.37 -1.37
CA VAL A 67 -21.76 -9.20 -0.16
C VAL A 67 -20.63 -8.83 0.81
N SER A 68 -20.89 -8.96 2.11
CA SER A 68 -19.90 -8.68 3.15
C SER A 68 -19.18 -9.95 3.60
N ASN A 69 -17.90 -9.79 3.97
CA ASN A 69 -17.07 -10.82 4.59
C ASN A 69 -16.27 -10.19 5.74
N ALA A 70 -16.10 -10.89 6.87
CA ALA A 70 -15.36 -10.41 8.03
C ALA A 70 -14.19 -11.33 8.44
N ASP A 71 -13.70 -12.16 7.50
CA ASP A 71 -12.54 -13.01 7.75
C ASP A 71 -11.24 -12.20 7.72
N SER A 72 -10.24 -12.66 8.49
CA SER A 72 -8.95 -11.99 8.60
C SER A 72 -8.02 -12.31 7.43
N VAL A 73 -7.39 -11.28 6.85
CA VAL A 73 -6.34 -11.46 5.83
C VAL A 73 -5.04 -12.05 6.42
N SER A 74 -4.78 -11.87 7.72
CA SER A 74 -3.55 -12.36 8.37
C SER A 74 -3.55 -13.88 8.61
N ASP A 75 -4.70 -14.51 8.69
CA ASP A 75 -4.84 -15.96 8.77
C ASP A 75 -4.92 -16.58 7.36
N PHE A 76 -4.08 -17.58 7.09
CA PHE A 76 -3.98 -18.20 5.76
C PHE A 76 -5.26 -18.93 5.35
N ASN A 77 -5.92 -19.62 6.28
CA ASN A 77 -7.15 -20.35 5.99
C ASN A 77 -8.35 -19.40 5.90
N ALA A 78 -8.44 -18.40 6.78
CA ALA A 78 -9.46 -17.37 6.72
C ALA A 78 -9.36 -16.56 5.40
N SER A 79 -8.16 -16.24 4.94
CA SER A 79 -7.95 -15.61 3.63
C SER A 79 -8.53 -16.43 2.48
N LYS A 80 -8.44 -17.75 2.54
CA LYS A 80 -9.08 -18.64 1.56
C LYS A 80 -10.61 -18.54 1.61
N GLN A 81 -11.21 -18.34 2.79
CA GLN A 81 -12.66 -18.15 2.90
C GLN A 81 -13.11 -16.82 2.29
N ILE A 82 -12.27 -15.77 2.32
CA ILE A 82 -12.54 -14.54 1.59
C ILE A 82 -12.67 -14.80 0.08
N ILE A 83 -11.77 -15.62 -0.49
CA ILE A 83 -11.84 -16.00 -1.91
C ILE A 83 -13.07 -16.87 -2.17
N ASN A 84 -13.34 -17.86 -1.30
CA ASN A 84 -14.52 -18.71 -1.42
C ASN A 84 -15.81 -17.89 -1.41
N CYS A 85 -15.89 -16.81 -0.62
CA CYS A 85 -17.02 -15.91 -0.61
C CYS A 85 -17.34 -15.32 -2.01
N ALA A 86 -16.30 -14.99 -2.79
CA ALA A 86 -16.49 -14.55 -4.18
C ALA A 86 -16.96 -15.70 -5.09
N LEU A 87 -16.36 -16.88 -4.93
CA LEU A 87 -16.72 -18.05 -5.74
C LEU A 87 -18.13 -18.53 -5.46
N ASP A 88 -18.53 -18.61 -4.20
CA ASP A 88 -19.85 -19.10 -3.78
C ASP A 88 -20.98 -18.16 -4.19
N ASN A 89 -20.77 -16.84 -4.16
CA ASN A 89 -21.78 -15.86 -4.50
C ASN A 89 -21.80 -15.49 -5.99
N TYR A 90 -20.64 -15.54 -6.67
CA TYR A 90 -20.49 -14.99 -8.02
C TYR A 90 -19.83 -15.93 -9.03
N GLY A 91 -19.36 -17.10 -8.59
CA GLY A 91 -18.80 -18.15 -9.43
C GLY A 91 -17.38 -17.94 -9.94
N LYS A 92 -16.75 -16.79 -9.66
CA LYS A 92 -15.39 -16.43 -10.13
C LYS A 92 -14.74 -15.33 -9.29
N LEU A 93 -13.45 -15.08 -9.56
CA LEU A 93 -12.72 -13.91 -9.07
C LEU A 93 -11.90 -13.32 -10.21
N ASP A 94 -12.13 -12.04 -10.51
CA ASP A 94 -11.43 -11.29 -11.56
C ASP A 94 -10.45 -10.25 -10.99
N ILE A 95 -10.78 -9.66 -9.85
CA ILE A 95 -10.06 -8.50 -9.30
C ILE A 95 -9.82 -8.66 -7.80
N LEU A 96 -8.59 -8.32 -7.36
CA LEU A 96 -8.25 -8.15 -5.95
C LEU A 96 -7.71 -6.74 -5.71
N VAL A 97 -8.35 -5.98 -4.81
CA VAL A 97 -7.78 -4.74 -4.27
C VAL A 97 -7.51 -4.94 -2.79
N ASN A 98 -6.23 -5.00 -2.40
CA ASN A 98 -5.82 -5.32 -1.04
C ASN A 98 -5.46 -4.05 -0.27
N CYS A 99 -6.43 -3.51 0.51
CA CYS A 99 -6.28 -2.28 1.31
C CYS A 99 -6.24 -2.54 2.82
N ALA A 100 -6.45 -3.77 3.29
CA ALA A 100 -6.45 -4.09 4.72
C ALA A 100 -5.13 -3.67 5.39
N GLY A 101 -5.23 -3.10 6.59
CA GLY A 101 -4.05 -2.63 7.29
C GLY A 101 -4.34 -2.01 8.66
N ILE A 102 -3.31 -1.99 9.49
CA ILE A 102 -3.29 -1.43 10.84
C ILE A 102 -2.06 -0.53 11.03
N LEU A 103 -2.03 0.25 12.10
CA LEU A 103 -0.87 1.05 12.52
C LEU A 103 -0.49 0.75 13.96
N ARG A 104 0.80 0.52 14.19
CA ARG A 104 1.45 0.40 15.51
C ARG A 104 2.75 1.22 15.45
N ASP A 105 2.59 2.54 15.26
CA ASP A 105 3.72 3.47 15.10
C ASP A 105 4.49 3.61 16.41
N ARG A 106 5.80 3.38 16.36
CA ARG A 106 6.71 3.50 17.49
C ARG A 106 8.15 3.69 17.00
N MET A 107 8.91 4.54 17.70
CA MET A 107 10.35 4.62 17.44
C MET A 107 11.01 3.26 17.70
N ILE A 108 11.95 2.85 16.84
CA ILE A 108 12.54 1.50 16.87
C ILE A 108 13.09 1.08 18.24
N PHE A 109 13.66 2.00 18.98
CA PHE A 109 14.21 1.73 20.31
C PHE A 109 13.15 1.55 21.41
N ASN A 110 11.86 1.79 21.10
CA ASN A 110 10.72 1.59 22.00
C ASN A 110 9.70 0.61 21.42
N MET A 111 9.89 0.12 20.18
CA MET A 111 8.97 -0.78 19.49
C MET A 111 9.02 -2.17 20.13
N THR A 112 7.87 -2.73 20.44
CA THR A 112 7.76 -4.09 20.95
C THR A 112 7.69 -5.11 19.81
N GLU A 113 8.02 -6.38 20.11
CA GLU A 113 7.87 -7.50 19.17
C GLU A 113 6.41 -7.63 18.69
N GLU A 114 5.44 -7.50 19.60
CA GLU A 114 4.00 -7.53 19.24
C GLU A 114 3.61 -6.41 18.26
N GLU A 115 4.14 -5.18 18.46
CA GLU A 115 3.89 -4.06 17.54
C GLU A 115 4.51 -4.29 16.18
N TRP A 116 5.64 -4.97 16.11
CA TRP A 116 6.28 -5.38 14.88
C TRP A 116 5.49 -6.50 14.19
N ASP A 117 5.26 -7.62 14.87
CA ASP A 117 4.66 -8.82 14.31
C ASP A 117 3.24 -8.57 13.80
N SER A 118 2.40 -7.88 14.56
CA SER A 118 1.04 -7.58 14.15
C SER A 118 0.97 -6.77 12.85
N VAL A 119 1.89 -5.83 12.65
CA VAL A 119 1.95 -5.04 11.41
C VAL A 119 2.44 -5.89 10.23
N ILE A 120 3.48 -6.70 10.43
CA ILE A 120 3.99 -7.60 9.39
C ILE A 120 2.92 -8.64 9.01
N GLU A 121 2.24 -9.22 9.98
CA GLU A 121 1.19 -10.23 9.73
C GLU A 121 0.02 -9.69 8.93
N VAL A 122 -0.49 -8.52 9.28
CA VAL A 122 -1.63 -7.96 8.55
C VAL A 122 -1.22 -7.45 7.17
N HIS A 123 -0.14 -6.68 7.08
CA HIS A 123 0.22 -6.04 5.82
C HIS A 123 0.95 -6.96 4.85
N LEU A 124 2.08 -7.57 5.27
CA LEU A 124 2.92 -8.31 4.34
C LEU A 124 2.44 -9.75 4.17
N LYS A 125 2.26 -10.49 5.28
CA LYS A 125 1.75 -11.86 5.23
C LYS A 125 0.30 -11.89 4.72
N GLY A 126 -0.56 -10.95 5.17
CA GLY A 126 -1.93 -10.83 4.67
C GLY A 126 -1.99 -10.56 3.16
N THR A 127 -1.08 -9.71 2.63
CA THR A 127 -0.95 -9.53 1.18
C THR A 127 -0.54 -10.83 0.49
N PHE A 128 0.45 -11.54 1.02
CA PHE A 128 0.83 -12.85 0.48
C PHE A 128 -0.35 -13.83 0.48
N ASN A 129 -1.08 -13.97 1.59
CA ASN A 129 -2.21 -14.86 1.71
C ASN A 129 -3.29 -14.56 0.64
N MET A 130 -3.69 -13.30 0.54
CA MET A 130 -4.73 -12.87 -0.40
C MET A 130 -4.30 -13.08 -1.85
N VAL A 131 -3.06 -12.69 -2.22
CA VAL A 131 -2.55 -12.86 -3.58
C VAL A 131 -2.41 -14.34 -3.92
N LYS A 132 -1.85 -15.17 -3.03
CA LYS A 132 -1.68 -16.60 -3.24
C LYS A 132 -2.99 -17.29 -3.62
N HIS A 133 -4.04 -17.08 -2.84
CA HIS A 133 -5.35 -17.69 -3.09
C HIS A 133 -6.09 -17.08 -4.30
N SER A 134 -5.91 -15.77 -4.55
CA SER A 134 -6.51 -15.11 -5.72
C SER A 134 -5.89 -15.59 -7.04
N VAL A 135 -4.56 -15.65 -7.09
CA VAL A 135 -3.83 -16.08 -8.29
C VAL A 135 -4.22 -17.48 -8.72
N GLU A 136 -4.44 -18.41 -7.79
CA GLU A 136 -4.92 -19.76 -8.10
C GLU A 136 -6.21 -19.77 -8.93
N GLN A 137 -7.15 -18.88 -8.60
CA GLN A 137 -8.42 -18.75 -9.32
C GLN A 137 -8.28 -17.96 -10.63
N MET A 138 -7.49 -16.88 -10.60
CA MET A 138 -7.24 -16.04 -11.77
C MET A 138 -6.49 -16.79 -12.88
N MET A 139 -5.58 -17.71 -12.53
CA MET A 139 -4.87 -18.58 -13.49
C MET A 139 -5.85 -19.49 -14.24
N LEU A 140 -6.85 -20.08 -13.56
CA LEU A 140 -7.87 -20.92 -14.18
C LEU A 140 -8.68 -20.13 -15.22
N ASN A 141 -8.98 -18.86 -14.92
CA ASN A 141 -9.75 -17.97 -15.80
C ASN A 141 -8.88 -17.26 -16.85
N ARG A 142 -7.55 -17.37 -16.75
CA ARG A 142 -6.56 -16.64 -17.56
C ARG A 142 -6.83 -15.12 -17.60
N TYR A 143 -7.23 -14.60 -16.47
CA TYR A 143 -7.52 -13.19 -16.27
C TYR A 143 -7.38 -12.83 -14.79
N GLY A 144 -6.73 -11.73 -14.51
CA GLY A 144 -6.65 -11.16 -13.16
C GLY A 144 -6.16 -9.71 -13.15
N ARG A 145 -6.67 -8.93 -12.22
CA ARG A 145 -6.19 -7.57 -11.91
C ARG A 145 -5.99 -7.46 -10.41
N ILE A 146 -4.76 -7.19 -10.00
CA ILE A 146 -4.40 -7.11 -8.58
C ILE A 146 -3.80 -5.73 -8.30
N VAL A 147 -4.38 -5.01 -7.33
CA VAL A 147 -3.88 -3.72 -6.84
C VAL A 147 -3.57 -3.83 -5.34
N LEU A 148 -2.32 -3.61 -4.98
CA LEU A 148 -1.81 -3.73 -3.62
C LEU A 148 -1.53 -2.36 -3.01
N CYS A 149 -2.14 -2.06 -1.87
CA CYS A 149 -1.88 -0.85 -1.11
C CYS A 149 -0.54 -0.94 -0.37
N ALA A 150 0.51 -0.45 -1.00
CA ALA A 150 1.79 -0.14 -0.38
C ALA A 150 1.77 1.26 0.28
N SER A 151 2.90 1.90 0.47
CA SER A 151 2.99 3.27 1.01
C SER A 151 4.35 3.90 0.71
N SER A 152 4.37 5.21 0.49
CA SER A 152 5.62 6.00 0.44
C SER A 152 6.40 5.98 1.76
N SER A 153 5.79 5.57 2.87
CA SER A 153 6.51 5.31 4.12
C SER A 153 7.60 4.25 3.97
N GLY A 154 7.49 3.33 2.99
CA GLY A 154 8.53 2.38 2.61
C GLY A 154 9.84 3.04 2.14
N LEU A 155 9.77 4.29 1.67
CA LEU A 155 10.95 5.08 1.29
C LEU A 155 11.65 5.72 2.50
N GLY A 156 11.17 5.49 3.71
CA GLY A 156 11.72 5.94 4.98
C GLY A 156 10.80 6.91 5.72
N SER A 157 10.25 6.45 6.84
CA SER A 157 9.40 7.26 7.73
C SER A 157 9.74 6.98 9.18
N SER A 158 10.16 8.00 9.92
CA SER A 158 10.51 7.87 11.34
C SER A 158 9.31 7.39 12.17
N GLY A 159 9.56 6.45 13.08
CA GLY A 159 8.55 5.83 13.94
C GLY A 159 7.66 4.80 13.25
N GLN A 160 7.97 4.40 12.03
CA GLN A 160 7.21 3.43 11.24
C GLN A 160 8.07 2.29 10.70
N ALA A 161 9.07 1.83 11.45
CA ALA A 161 9.99 0.80 10.98
C ALA A 161 9.27 -0.49 10.55
N ASN A 162 8.30 -0.97 11.35
CA ASN A 162 7.45 -2.12 11.04
C ASN A 162 6.59 -1.89 9.79
N TYR A 163 5.90 -0.75 9.74
CA TYR A 163 5.02 -0.39 8.63
C TYR A 163 5.82 -0.16 7.33
N ALA A 164 6.93 0.57 7.39
CA ALA A 164 7.81 0.81 6.25
C ALA A 164 8.37 -0.51 5.68
N ALA A 165 8.84 -1.41 6.56
CA ALA A 165 9.32 -2.74 6.15
C ALA A 165 8.21 -3.54 5.44
N ALA A 166 6.99 -3.58 6.00
CA ALA A 166 5.87 -4.28 5.39
C ALA A 166 5.48 -3.69 4.03
N LYS A 167 5.38 -2.36 3.94
CA LYS A 167 4.93 -1.67 2.72
C LYS A 167 5.95 -1.71 1.60
N GLU A 168 7.25 -1.61 1.89
CA GLU A 168 8.29 -1.83 0.89
C GLU A 168 8.41 -3.32 0.52
N GLY A 169 8.18 -4.23 1.47
CA GLY A 169 8.06 -5.65 1.20
C GLY A 169 6.96 -5.99 0.20
N ILE A 170 5.80 -5.33 0.27
CA ILE A 170 4.72 -5.46 -0.71
C ILE A 170 5.18 -5.05 -2.11
N VAL A 171 5.95 -3.98 -2.25
CA VAL A 171 6.49 -3.53 -3.55
C VAL A 171 7.44 -4.57 -4.15
N GLY A 172 8.37 -5.10 -3.34
CA GLY A 172 9.27 -6.17 -3.77
C GLY A 172 8.51 -7.42 -4.19
N PHE A 173 7.53 -7.83 -3.37
CA PHE A 173 6.65 -8.96 -3.63
C PHE A 173 5.85 -8.79 -4.93
N SER A 174 5.21 -7.63 -5.15
CA SER A 174 4.43 -7.39 -6.36
C SER A 174 5.28 -7.45 -7.64
N ARG A 175 6.51 -6.93 -7.60
CA ARG A 175 7.45 -6.97 -8.74
C ARG A 175 7.87 -8.40 -9.08
N ALA A 176 8.14 -9.21 -8.06
CA ALA A 176 8.51 -10.62 -8.28
C ALA A 176 7.35 -11.38 -8.94
N ILE A 177 6.15 -11.29 -8.37
CA ILE A 177 4.98 -12.01 -8.87
C ILE A 177 4.52 -11.50 -10.25
N ALA A 178 4.67 -10.22 -10.56
CA ALA A 178 4.27 -9.67 -11.86
C ALA A 178 4.87 -10.46 -13.03
N SER A 179 6.13 -10.91 -12.92
CA SER A 179 6.77 -11.73 -13.95
C SER A 179 6.30 -13.19 -13.94
N GLU A 180 5.91 -13.73 -12.79
CA GLU A 180 5.47 -15.12 -12.64
C GLU A 180 4.06 -15.35 -13.22
N VAL A 181 3.19 -14.34 -13.16
CA VAL A 181 1.77 -14.50 -13.49
C VAL A 181 1.36 -13.86 -14.82
N LEU A 182 2.26 -13.16 -15.49
CA LEU A 182 1.96 -12.42 -16.74
C LEU A 182 1.42 -13.34 -17.84
N GLU A 183 2.00 -14.54 -18.01
CA GLU A 183 1.57 -15.52 -19.01
C GLU A 183 0.13 -16.02 -18.82
N TYR A 184 -0.43 -15.84 -17.62
CA TYR A 184 -1.82 -16.19 -17.30
C TYR A 184 -2.78 -15.01 -17.47
N GLY A 185 -2.33 -13.89 -18.04
CA GLY A 185 -3.17 -12.69 -18.23
C GLY A 185 -3.47 -11.92 -16.95
N ILE A 186 -2.62 -12.10 -15.92
CA ILE A 186 -2.77 -11.47 -14.61
C ILE A 186 -1.80 -10.28 -14.49
N ASN A 187 -2.35 -9.11 -14.19
CA ASN A 187 -1.56 -7.90 -13.88
C ASN A 187 -1.59 -7.61 -12.38
N ILE A 188 -0.43 -7.26 -11.84
CA ILE A 188 -0.29 -6.88 -10.43
C ILE A 188 0.49 -5.58 -10.30
N ASN A 189 -0.09 -4.59 -9.62
CA ASN A 189 0.51 -3.30 -9.40
C ASN A 189 0.39 -2.87 -7.94
N SER A 190 1.33 -2.07 -7.47
CA SER A 190 1.29 -1.46 -6.15
C SER A 190 0.90 0.01 -6.24
N VAL A 191 0.22 0.52 -5.21
CA VAL A 191 -0.10 1.94 -5.11
C VAL A 191 0.40 2.50 -3.78
N TYR A 192 0.81 3.76 -3.79
CA TYR A 192 1.05 4.59 -2.61
C TYR A 192 -0.14 5.54 -2.47
N PRO A 193 -1.21 5.08 -1.80
CA PRO A 193 -2.38 5.92 -1.60
C PRO A 193 -2.12 6.94 -0.49
N GLY A 194 -2.88 8.02 -0.51
CA GLY A 194 -2.87 9.02 0.54
C GLY A 194 -4.24 9.64 0.71
N GLY A 195 -4.47 10.28 1.85
CA GLY A 195 -5.72 10.96 2.13
C GLY A 195 -5.98 11.11 3.63
N ALA A 196 -6.96 11.95 3.97
CA ALA A 196 -7.44 12.13 5.33
C ALA A 196 -8.27 10.92 5.76
N THR A 197 -7.60 9.92 6.31
CA THR A 197 -8.21 8.70 6.84
C THR A 197 -8.06 8.65 8.36
N ARG A 198 -8.75 7.72 9.03
CA ARG A 198 -8.53 7.47 10.46
C ARG A 198 -7.05 7.19 10.76
N MET A 199 -6.35 6.49 9.87
CA MET A 199 -4.93 6.19 10.02
C MET A 199 -4.09 7.48 10.05
N THR A 200 -4.30 8.40 9.12
CA THR A 200 -3.56 9.67 9.12
C THR A 200 -3.97 10.58 10.28
N ALA A 201 -5.23 10.53 10.71
CA ALA A 201 -5.71 11.30 11.87
C ALA A 201 -5.11 10.82 13.20
N SER A 202 -4.77 9.53 13.33
CA SER A 202 -4.21 8.95 14.56
C SER A 202 -2.74 9.28 14.81
N ILE A 203 -2.03 9.86 13.83
CA ILE A 203 -0.62 10.25 13.99
C ILE A 203 -0.53 11.39 15.02
N PRO A 204 0.21 11.20 16.15
CA PRO A 204 0.35 12.23 17.15
C PRO A 204 0.93 13.54 16.60
N GLN A 205 0.48 14.69 17.10
CA GLN A 205 0.96 16.00 16.64
C GLN A 205 2.48 16.12 16.78
N THR A 206 3.04 15.63 17.88
CA THR A 206 4.49 15.61 18.11
C THR A 206 5.26 14.85 17.01
N THR A 207 4.69 13.75 16.51
CA THR A 207 5.28 12.98 15.40
C THR A 207 5.17 13.76 14.09
N ARG A 208 4.05 14.45 13.85
CA ARG A 208 3.88 15.29 12.65
C ARG A 208 4.88 16.45 12.66
N ASP A 209 5.06 17.09 13.80
CA ASP A 209 6.00 18.22 13.95
C ASP A 209 7.44 17.74 13.73
N LEU A 210 7.83 16.60 14.33
CA LEU A 210 9.15 16.00 14.09
C LEU A 210 9.39 15.67 12.63
N ARG A 211 8.38 15.11 11.94
CA ARG A 211 8.47 14.82 10.49
C ARG A 211 8.66 16.11 9.68
N LYS A 212 7.91 17.16 9.98
CA LYS A 212 8.07 18.47 9.33
C LYS A 212 9.48 19.03 9.53
N GLU A 213 10.02 18.95 10.75
CA GLU A 213 11.39 19.38 11.04
C GLU A 213 12.44 18.58 10.24
N LEU A 214 12.28 17.26 10.17
CA LEU A 214 13.17 16.40 9.41
C LEU A 214 13.09 16.68 7.90
N ASP A 215 11.90 16.90 7.39
CA ASP A 215 11.70 17.21 5.96
C ASP A 215 12.23 18.59 5.59
N ALA A 216 12.07 19.59 6.44
CA ALA A 216 12.67 20.91 6.27
C ALA A 216 14.21 20.82 6.24
N LYS A 217 14.79 20.09 7.21
CA LYS A 217 16.24 19.83 7.24
C LYS A 217 16.75 19.08 6.00
N LYS A 218 16.00 18.09 5.50
CA LYS A 218 16.33 17.38 4.24
C LYS A 218 16.35 18.30 3.03
N LYS A 219 15.41 19.25 2.98
CA LYS A 219 15.28 20.21 1.87
C LYS A 219 16.22 21.43 2.02
N GLY A 220 16.87 21.58 3.16
CA GLY A 220 17.70 22.77 3.48
C GLY A 220 16.86 24.05 3.60
N THR A 221 15.57 23.94 3.92
CA THR A 221 14.63 25.06 4.06
C THR A 221 14.24 25.26 5.51
N ASP A 222 13.90 26.50 5.89
CA ASP A 222 13.32 26.75 7.21
C ASP A 222 11.89 26.18 7.27
N ILE A 223 11.47 25.69 8.45
CA ILE A 223 10.10 25.17 8.65
C ILE A 223 9.03 26.20 8.29
N GLN A 224 9.34 27.49 8.52
CA GLN A 224 8.45 28.61 8.20
C GLN A 224 8.35 28.90 6.68
N GLU A 225 9.35 28.49 5.90
CA GLU A 225 9.40 28.67 4.44
C GLU A 225 8.85 27.47 3.67
N MET A 226 8.51 26.37 4.36
CA MET A 226 7.83 25.27 3.70
C MET A 226 6.46 25.76 3.25
N PRO A 227 6.15 25.67 1.94
CA PRO A 227 4.83 26.03 1.47
C PRO A 227 3.82 25.26 2.33
N SER A 228 2.92 25.97 2.99
CA SER A 228 1.71 25.34 3.49
C SER A 228 1.10 24.68 2.26
N SER A 229 1.02 23.35 2.25
CA SER A 229 0.21 22.67 1.25
C SER A 229 -1.25 22.99 1.62
N GLU A 230 -1.68 24.21 1.32
CA GLU A 230 -3.08 24.61 1.35
C GLU A 230 -3.78 23.96 0.13
N GLU A 231 -3.58 22.65 -0.02
CA GLU A 231 -4.51 21.89 -0.83
C GLU A 231 -5.86 21.97 -0.13
N PRO A 232 -6.92 22.31 -0.84
CA PRO A 232 -8.25 22.34 -0.26
C PRO A 232 -8.57 20.98 0.40
N PRO A 233 -9.36 20.95 1.48
CA PRO A 233 -9.70 19.70 2.20
C PRO A 233 -10.15 18.57 1.28
N GLU A 234 -10.83 18.90 0.19
CA GLU A 234 -11.31 17.95 -0.83
C GLU A 234 -10.17 17.23 -1.54
N ALA A 235 -9.00 17.85 -1.69
CA ALA A 235 -7.82 17.19 -2.27
C ALA A 235 -7.33 16.02 -1.41
N ASN A 236 -7.57 16.08 -0.10
CA ASN A 236 -7.18 15.04 0.84
C ASN A 236 -8.26 13.97 1.06
N ALA A 237 -9.38 14.02 0.35
CA ALA A 237 -10.44 13.03 0.46
C ALA A 237 -9.94 11.62 0.03
N PRO A 238 -10.21 10.55 0.81
CA PRO A 238 -9.79 9.20 0.46
C PRO A 238 -10.39 8.72 -0.87
N GLU A 239 -11.55 9.26 -1.26
CA GLU A 239 -12.25 8.99 -2.51
C GLU A 239 -11.41 9.34 -3.74
N ASN A 240 -10.50 10.30 -3.65
CA ASN A 240 -9.61 10.67 -4.75
C ASN A 240 -8.68 9.54 -5.21
N ASN A 241 -8.45 8.53 -4.38
CA ASN A 241 -7.66 7.36 -4.76
C ASN A 241 -8.44 6.40 -5.67
N ALA A 242 -9.75 6.29 -5.45
CA ALA A 242 -10.57 5.26 -6.07
C ALA A 242 -10.54 5.25 -7.61
N PRO A 243 -10.70 6.37 -8.34
CA PRO A 243 -10.66 6.34 -9.80
C PRO A 243 -9.35 5.79 -10.37
N LYS A 244 -8.22 6.11 -9.73
CA LYS A 244 -6.88 5.70 -10.16
C LYS A 244 -6.64 4.21 -9.91
N MET A 245 -7.08 3.71 -8.76
CA MET A 245 -6.99 2.29 -8.40
C MET A 245 -7.95 1.45 -9.24
N VAL A 246 -9.16 1.92 -9.46
CA VAL A 246 -10.16 1.25 -10.30
C VAL A 246 -9.69 1.20 -11.76
N TYR A 247 -9.06 2.27 -12.28
CA TYR A 247 -8.47 2.26 -13.63
C TYR A 247 -7.47 1.11 -13.82
N LEU A 248 -6.60 0.85 -12.83
CA LEU A 248 -5.64 -0.26 -12.88
C LEU A 248 -6.31 -1.65 -12.93
N CYS A 249 -7.60 -1.73 -12.63
CA CYS A 249 -8.40 -2.96 -12.69
C CYS A 249 -9.18 -3.11 -14.01
N THR A 250 -9.12 -2.14 -14.93
CA THR A 250 -9.86 -2.15 -16.20
C THR A 250 -9.07 -2.86 -17.31
N GLU A 251 -9.76 -3.19 -18.41
CA GLU A 251 -9.13 -3.76 -19.62
C GLU A 251 -8.08 -2.81 -20.25
N PRO A 252 -8.30 -1.48 -20.37
CA PRO A 252 -7.28 -0.57 -20.89
C PRO A 252 -5.96 -0.57 -20.11
N ALA A 253 -5.94 -1.01 -18.86
CA ALA A 253 -4.73 -1.14 -18.06
C ALA A 253 -4.02 -2.50 -18.25
N GLY A 254 -4.42 -3.31 -19.23
CA GLY A 254 -3.92 -4.68 -19.44
C GLY A 254 -2.42 -4.80 -19.70
N GLU A 255 -1.78 -3.74 -20.17
CA GLU A 255 -0.32 -3.69 -20.40
C GLU A 255 0.48 -3.18 -19.18
N ILE A 256 -0.22 -2.82 -18.08
CA ILE A 256 0.41 -2.24 -16.90
C ILE A 256 0.56 -3.31 -15.83
N THR A 257 1.81 -3.75 -15.57
CA THR A 257 2.11 -4.71 -14.49
C THR A 257 3.47 -4.44 -13.85
N GLY A 258 3.64 -4.82 -12.58
CA GLY A 258 4.88 -4.64 -11.82
C GLY A 258 5.21 -3.19 -11.46
N GLN A 259 4.26 -2.26 -11.64
CA GLN A 259 4.47 -0.83 -11.44
C GLN A 259 4.05 -0.35 -10.05
N VAL A 260 4.56 0.82 -9.68
CA VAL A 260 4.21 1.49 -8.42
C VAL A 260 3.70 2.89 -8.73
N PHE A 261 2.45 3.17 -8.36
CA PHE A 261 1.81 4.45 -8.59
C PHE A 261 1.54 5.21 -7.30
N GLY A 262 1.80 6.51 -7.28
CA GLY A 262 1.23 7.41 -6.27
C GLY A 262 -0.18 7.80 -6.68
N THR A 263 -1.13 7.72 -5.73
CA THR A 263 -2.54 8.05 -6.02
C THR A 263 -3.09 9.13 -5.09
N PHE A 264 -2.20 9.85 -4.41
CA PHE A 264 -2.56 10.89 -3.45
C PHE A 264 -3.27 12.08 -4.11
N GLY A 265 -4.31 12.55 -3.45
CA GLY A 265 -5.03 13.75 -3.85
C GLY A 265 -5.53 13.70 -5.30
N TRP A 266 -5.36 14.79 -6.03
CA TRP A 266 -5.68 14.89 -7.45
C TRP A 266 -4.54 14.45 -8.36
N ASN A 267 -3.40 14.06 -7.80
CA ASN A 267 -2.23 13.63 -8.55
C ASN A 267 -2.21 12.11 -8.76
N MET A 268 -1.70 11.68 -9.90
CA MET A 268 -1.28 10.31 -10.14
C MET A 268 0.16 10.33 -10.66
N SER A 269 1.05 9.62 -9.98
CA SER A 269 2.48 9.59 -10.32
C SER A 269 2.95 8.15 -10.50
N LEU A 270 3.98 7.96 -11.34
CA LEU A 270 4.68 6.69 -11.52
C LEU A 270 6.03 6.76 -10.80
N TYR A 271 6.28 5.80 -9.92
CA TYR A 271 7.57 5.67 -9.25
C TYR A 271 8.55 4.87 -10.10
N SER A 272 9.78 5.36 -10.22
CA SER A 272 10.83 4.64 -10.94
C SER A 272 11.19 3.33 -10.22
N PRO A 273 11.52 2.26 -10.95
CA PRO A 273 12.12 1.08 -10.35
C PRO A 273 13.51 1.43 -9.80
N ARG A 274 13.94 0.74 -8.72
CA ARG A 274 15.32 0.85 -8.24
C ARG A 274 16.26 0.24 -9.26
N HIS A 275 17.34 0.96 -9.59
CA HIS A 275 18.39 0.53 -10.51
C HIS A 275 19.76 1.02 -10.01
N VAL A 276 20.81 0.41 -10.54
CA VAL A 276 22.18 0.86 -10.27
C VAL A 276 22.39 2.22 -10.93
N THR A 277 22.68 3.25 -10.14
CA THR A 277 22.95 4.60 -10.63
C THR A 277 24.42 4.82 -11.01
N HIS A 278 25.33 4.26 -10.20
CA HIS A 278 26.78 4.38 -10.37
C HIS A 278 27.47 3.08 -9.97
N SER A 279 28.59 2.77 -10.60
CA SER A 279 29.44 1.64 -10.22
C SER A 279 30.90 1.99 -10.37
N ILE A 280 31.76 1.35 -9.56
CA ILE A 280 33.21 1.36 -9.72
C ILE A 280 33.69 -0.07 -9.93
N ASN A 281 34.71 -0.27 -10.76
CA ASN A 281 35.24 -1.58 -11.10
C ASN A 281 36.76 -1.59 -11.04
N LYS A 282 37.34 -2.73 -10.70
CA LYS A 282 38.78 -3.03 -10.84
C LYS A 282 38.99 -4.51 -11.10
N VAL A 283 40.17 -4.87 -11.55
CA VAL A 283 40.58 -6.29 -11.64
C VAL A 283 41.02 -6.76 -10.26
N GLY A 284 40.51 -7.89 -9.80
CA GLY A 284 40.81 -8.46 -8.48
C GLY A 284 39.92 -7.90 -7.36
N ASN A 285 40.24 -8.28 -6.11
CA ASN A 285 39.48 -7.92 -4.93
C ASN A 285 39.77 -6.49 -4.46
N TRP A 286 38.75 -5.83 -3.92
CA TRP A 286 38.94 -4.57 -3.19
C TRP A 286 39.51 -4.80 -1.79
N SER A 287 40.52 -4.03 -1.41
CA SER A 287 40.90 -3.87 -0.02
C SER A 287 40.14 -2.74 0.65
N VAL A 288 39.98 -2.79 1.97
CA VAL A 288 39.37 -1.70 2.75
C VAL A 288 40.09 -0.37 2.54
N ASN A 289 41.43 -0.41 2.43
CA ASN A 289 42.21 0.79 2.21
C ASN A 289 41.97 1.43 0.83
N GLU A 290 41.84 0.63 -0.23
CA GLU A 290 41.48 1.13 -1.55
C GLU A 290 40.08 1.75 -1.54
N LEU A 291 39.10 1.07 -0.91
CA LEU A 291 37.73 1.62 -0.80
C LEU A 291 37.71 2.90 0.02
N SER A 292 38.48 3.01 1.09
CA SER A 292 38.59 4.24 1.90
C SER A 292 39.06 5.45 1.10
N ASN A 293 39.92 5.21 0.09
CA ASN A 293 40.42 6.26 -0.78
C ASN A 293 39.49 6.59 -1.94
N ILE A 294 38.81 5.58 -2.54
CA ILE A 294 38.07 5.78 -3.78
C ILE A 294 36.59 6.14 -3.54
N LEU A 295 35.93 5.56 -2.51
CA LEU A 295 34.51 5.78 -2.26
C LEU A 295 34.15 7.26 -2.03
N PRO A 296 34.89 8.04 -1.23
CA PRO A 296 34.56 9.44 -0.98
C PRO A 296 34.53 10.32 -2.23
N ILE A 297 35.35 10.00 -3.24
CA ILE A 297 35.48 10.76 -4.49
C ILE A 297 34.68 10.15 -5.67
N SER A 298 34.02 9.01 -5.43
CA SER A 298 33.24 8.29 -6.44
C SER A 298 31.80 8.06 -5.97
N LEU A 299 31.45 6.86 -5.54
CA LEU A 299 30.06 6.49 -5.16
C LEU A 299 29.50 7.31 -4.01
N ALA A 300 30.35 7.77 -3.08
CA ALA A 300 29.89 8.54 -1.93
C ALA A 300 29.89 10.06 -2.16
N LYS A 301 30.37 10.54 -3.30
CA LYS A 301 30.50 11.97 -3.58
C LYS A 301 29.14 12.71 -3.58
N GLU A 302 28.11 12.05 -4.09
CA GLU A 302 26.77 12.63 -4.25
C GLU A 302 25.72 11.92 -3.37
N LEU A 303 26.17 11.22 -2.31
CA LEU A 303 25.25 10.55 -1.39
C LEU A 303 24.39 11.58 -0.63
N ILE A 304 23.09 11.43 -0.76
CA ILE A 304 22.10 12.12 0.08
C ILE A 304 21.76 11.20 1.24
N ASN A 305 22.25 11.52 2.44
CA ASN A 305 21.88 10.77 3.64
C ASN A 305 20.43 11.10 4.02
N PRO A 306 19.65 10.11 4.48
CA PRO A 306 18.25 10.30 4.85
C PRO A 306 18.06 11.24 6.06
N VAL A 307 19.12 11.45 6.85
CA VAL A 307 19.13 12.38 7.98
C VAL A 307 20.37 13.24 7.90
N PRO A 308 20.30 14.58 8.10
CA PRO A 308 21.47 15.46 8.20
C PRO A 308 22.40 14.99 9.32
N LYS A 309 23.69 15.28 9.19
CA LYS A 309 24.66 15.06 10.28
C LYS A 309 24.16 15.81 11.52
N ILE A 310 23.84 15.06 12.57
CA ILE A 310 23.60 15.64 13.88
C ILE A 310 24.97 15.82 14.52
N GLU A 311 25.36 17.05 14.84
CA GLU A 311 26.53 17.29 15.65
C GLU A 311 26.37 16.58 17.01
N PRO A 312 27.37 15.84 17.48
CA PRO A 312 27.30 15.17 18.76
C PRO A 312 26.98 16.23 19.84
N LYS A 313 25.89 16.04 20.59
CA LYS A 313 25.65 16.86 21.77
C LYS A 313 26.86 16.66 22.70
N GLU A 314 27.57 17.72 23.05
CA GLU A 314 28.60 17.67 24.07
C GLU A 314 28.03 16.95 25.30
N LYS A 315 28.72 15.90 25.72
CA LYS A 315 28.35 15.20 26.96
C LYS A 315 28.53 16.22 28.11
N LYS A 316 27.40 16.69 28.64
CA LYS A 316 27.37 17.43 29.90
C LYS A 316 27.73 16.52 31.06
#